data_da18423c70467b08a268056db008684b
#
_entry.id   da18423c70467b08a268056db008684b
#
_cell.length_a   1.000
_cell.length_b   1.000
_cell.length_c   1.000
_cell.angle_alpha   90.00
_cell.angle_beta   90.00
_cell.angle_gamma   90.00
#
_symmetry.space_group_name_H-M   'P 1'
#
loop_
_entity.id
_entity.type
_entity.pdbx_description
1 polymer ?
#
loop_
_entity_poly.entity_id
_entity_poly.type
_entity_poly.pdbx_seq_one_letter_code
_entity_poly.pdbx_strand_id
1 'polypeptide(L)'
;AKLNHGVVSHVLREHEALEQLPVSPVRQHFDLIQQLADGDSCAELVAKICALQTDDPWLGKAVATLKKGCPTTAHLVYEQLQRGKKLSLEGVFQMELIMSVQCCLHPDFPEGVRALLVDKDGNPQWRHSSAAAVPAEWVEQHFTTPARWKNNNPLHNLGQ
;
A
#
# COMPACT_ATOMS: atom_id res chain seq x y z
N ALA A 1 -2.47 28.69 -21.69
CA ALA A 1 -1.20 29.03 -21.03
C ALA A 1 -0.34 27.77 -21.01
N LYS A 2 0.82 27.77 -21.65
CA LYS A 2 1.79 26.66 -21.54
C LYS A 2 2.33 26.67 -20.10
N LEU A 3 2.10 25.59 -19.37
CA LEU A 3 2.73 25.37 -18.06
C LEU A 3 4.26 25.44 -18.27
N ASN A 4 4.87 26.46 -17.71
CA ASN A 4 6.33 26.59 -17.75
C ASN A 4 6.92 25.86 -16.54
N HIS A 5 7.30 24.60 -16.73
CA HIS A 5 7.93 23.78 -15.69
C HIS A 5 9.15 24.49 -15.03
N GLY A 6 9.85 25.33 -15.76
CA GLY A 6 10.95 26.12 -15.25
C GLY A 6 10.54 27.10 -14.15
N VAL A 7 9.37 27.74 -14.28
CA VAL A 7 8.85 28.67 -13.27
C VAL A 7 8.48 27.92 -11.99
N VAL A 8 7.79 26.79 -12.13
CA VAL A 8 7.44 25.97 -10.95
C VAL A 8 8.69 25.49 -10.22
N SER A 9 9.68 24.98 -10.96
CA SER A 9 10.93 24.50 -10.37
C SER A 9 11.74 25.64 -9.72
N HIS A 10 11.65 26.87 -10.25
CA HIS A 10 12.29 28.03 -9.68
C HIS A 10 11.64 28.42 -8.33
N VAL A 11 10.32 28.54 -8.30
CA VAL A 11 9.56 28.84 -7.08
C VAL A 11 9.80 27.78 -5.99
N LEU A 12 9.79 26.50 -6.35
CA LEU A 12 10.08 25.43 -5.39
C LEU A 12 11.48 25.56 -4.78
N ARG A 13 12.50 25.88 -5.60
CA ARG A 13 13.88 26.08 -5.11
C ARG A 13 14.02 27.31 -4.22
N GLU A 14 13.35 28.42 -4.52
CA GLU A 14 13.36 29.62 -3.68
C GLU A 14 12.75 29.39 -2.29
N HIS A 15 11.83 28.41 -2.16
CA HIS A 15 11.18 28.06 -0.91
C HIS A 15 11.77 26.79 -0.27
N GLU A 16 12.87 26.29 -0.82
CA GLU A 16 13.57 25.12 -0.28
C GLU A 16 14.27 25.49 1.03
N ALA A 17 13.89 24.84 2.12
CA ALA A 17 14.44 25.05 3.46
C ALA A 17 14.91 23.72 4.06
N LEU A 18 15.87 23.08 3.39
CA LEU A 18 16.39 21.74 3.75
C LEU A 18 16.88 21.69 5.20
N GLU A 19 17.44 22.80 5.70
CA GLU A 19 17.96 22.91 7.06
C GLU A 19 16.88 22.90 8.14
N GLN A 20 15.62 23.18 7.75
CA GLN A 20 14.47 23.21 8.64
C GLN A 20 13.68 21.89 8.63
N LEU A 21 14.06 20.96 7.77
CA LEU A 21 13.36 19.66 7.69
C LEU A 21 13.69 18.81 8.92
N PRO A 22 12.68 18.21 9.55
CA PRO A 22 12.92 17.24 10.61
C PRO A 22 13.67 16.03 10.06
N VAL A 23 14.44 15.37 10.91
CA VAL A 23 15.10 14.11 10.54
C VAL A 23 14.05 13.10 10.09
N SER A 24 14.22 12.55 8.88
CA SER A 24 13.31 11.53 8.36
C SER A 24 13.48 10.21 9.11
N PRO A 25 12.45 9.71 9.82
CA PRO A 25 12.53 8.42 10.51
C PRO A 25 12.81 7.27 9.53
N VAL A 26 12.28 7.32 8.32
CA VAL A 26 12.55 6.30 7.29
C VAL A 26 14.04 6.27 6.93
N ARG A 27 14.68 7.44 6.80
CA ARG A 27 16.12 7.52 6.52
C ARG A 27 16.96 7.04 7.70
N GLN A 28 16.53 7.39 8.91
CA GLN A 28 17.20 7.00 10.16
C GLN A 28 17.22 5.49 10.34
N HIS A 29 16.13 4.81 9.97
CA HIS A 29 15.96 3.38 10.12
C HIS A 29 16.12 2.60 8.81
N PHE A 30 16.73 3.22 7.78
CA PHE A 30 16.77 2.64 6.43
C PHE A 30 17.34 1.23 6.39
N ASP A 31 18.49 1.00 7.03
CA ASP A 31 19.16 -0.31 7.00
C ASP A 31 18.32 -1.38 7.72
N LEU A 32 17.70 -1.03 8.84
CA LEU A 32 16.78 -1.94 9.55
C LEU A 32 15.54 -2.25 8.70
N ILE A 33 14.97 -1.24 8.04
CA ILE A 33 13.82 -1.43 7.13
C ILE A 33 14.21 -2.37 5.99
N GLN A 34 15.40 -2.22 5.39
CA GLN A 34 15.89 -3.10 4.34
C GLN A 34 16.04 -4.54 4.84
N GLN A 35 16.60 -4.76 6.03
CA GLN A 35 16.73 -6.08 6.63
C GLN A 35 15.36 -6.73 6.90
N LEU A 36 14.40 -5.97 7.41
CA LEU A 36 13.04 -6.47 7.66
C LEU A 36 12.27 -6.74 6.37
N ALA A 37 12.56 -5.97 5.30
CA ALA A 37 11.93 -6.13 3.99
C ALA A 37 12.64 -7.18 3.10
N ASP A 38 13.68 -7.82 3.58
CA ASP A 38 14.36 -8.92 2.89
C ASP A 38 13.68 -10.25 3.23
N GLY A 39 13.01 -10.86 2.24
CA GLY A 39 12.28 -12.12 2.41
C GLY A 39 11.51 -12.51 1.16
N ASP A 40 11.18 -13.80 1.08
CA ASP A 40 10.62 -14.42 -0.12
C ASP A 40 9.09 -14.33 -0.21
N SER A 41 8.43 -13.92 0.88
CA SER A 41 6.97 -13.84 0.93
C SER A 41 6.45 -12.71 1.82
N CYS A 42 5.26 -12.20 1.49
CA CYS A 42 4.56 -11.22 2.32
C CYS A 42 4.37 -11.71 3.77
N ALA A 43 3.98 -12.97 3.95
CA ALA A 43 3.75 -13.54 5.29
C ALA A 43 5.04 -13.54 6.13
N GLU A 44 6.17 -13.86 5.53
CA GLU A 44 7.49 -13.80 6.18
C GLU A 44 7.86 -12.37 6.59
N LEU A 45 7.70 -11.40 5.67
CA LEU A 45 7.98 -9.99 5.94
C LEU A 45 7.11 -9.45 7.08
N VAL A 46 5.81 -9.74 7.04
CA VAL A 46 4.88 -9.35 8.11
C VAL A 46 5.28 -9.98 9.44
N ALA A 47 5.67 -11.25 9.45
CA ALA A 47 6.13 -11.93 10.67
C ALA A 47 7.41 -11.29 11.24
N LYS A 48 8.42 -11.00 10.40
CA LYS A 48 9.65 -10.31 10.79
C LYS A 48 9.36 -8.94 11.41
N ILE A 49 8.54 -8.12 10.73
CA ILE A 49 8.18 -6.79 11.22
C ILE A 49 7.41 -6.88 12.55
N CYS A 50 6.43 -7.79 12.63
CA CYS A 50 5.64 -7.98 13.85
C CYS A 50 6.45 -8.54 15.05
N ALA A 51 7.56 -9.23 14.80
CA ALA A 51 8.46 -9.73 15.82
C ALA A 51 9.45 -8.69 16.35
N LEU A 52 9.57 -7.54 15.67
CA LEU A 52 10.50 -6.47 16.06
C LEU A 52 10.20 -5.99 17.48
N GLN A 53 11.21 -6.04 18.34
CA GLN A 53 11.21 -5.42 19.66
C GLN A 53 12.01 -4.12 19.57
N THR A 54 11.41 -3.00 19.96
CA THR A 54 12.04 -1.69 19.85
C THR A 54 11.49 -0.71 20.86
N ASP A 55 12.35 0.15 21.39
CA ASP A 55 11.97 1.29 22.23
C ASP A 55 11.75 2.56 21.42
N ASP A 56 12.02 2.52 20.11
CA ASP A 56 11.76 3.64 19.22
C ASP A 56 10.24 3.83 19.00
N PRO A 57 9.67 5.01 19.34
CA PRO A 57 8.23 5.22 19.27
C PRO A 57 7.66 5.14 17.85
N TRP A 58 8.43 5.55 16.84
CA TRP A 58 7.99 5.54 15.44
C TRP A 58 7.91 4.10 14.91
N LEU A 59 8.95 3.30 15.17
CA LEU A 59 8.96 1.88 14.81
C LEU A 59 7.90 1.11 15.59
N GLY A 60 7.78 1.35 16.90
CA GLY A 60 6.76 0.72 17.73
C GLY A 60 5.34 0.99 17.25
N LYS A 61 5.05 2.24 16.84
CA LYS A 61 3.77 2.61 16.23
C LYS A 61 3.54 1.89 14.89
N ALA A 62 4.56 1.79 14.05
CA ALA A 62 4.47 1.08 12.76
C ALA A 62 4.13 -0.41 12.96
N VAL A 63 4.83 -1.08 13.88
CA VAL A 63 4.56 -2.48 14.26
C VAL A 63 3.14 -2.66 14.79
N ALA A 64 2.72 -1.79 15.72
CA ALA A 64 1.38 -1.87 16.30
C ALA A 64 0.27 -1.65 15.26
N THR A 65 0.50 -0.75 14.31
CA THR A 65 -0.43 -0.48 13.20
C THR A 65 -0.52 -1.69 12.27
N LEU A 66 0.61 -2.31 11.90
CA LEU A 66 0.61 -3.51 11.06
C LEU A 66 -0.10 -4.67 11.73
N LYS A 67 0.11 -4.90 13.05
CA LYS A 67 -0.56 -5.96 13.81
C LYS A 67 -2.09 -5.84 13.83
N LYS A 68 -2.63 -4.62 13.75
CA LYS A 68 -4.07 -4.36 13.71
C LYS A 68 -4.61 -4.22 12.28
N GLY A 69 -3.72 -4.07 11.31
CA GLY A 69 -4.05 -3.87 9.91
C GLY A 69 -4.70 -5.09 9.27
N CYS A 70 -5.32 -4.87 8.12
CA CYS A 70 -5.92 -5.93 7.32
C CYS A 70 -4.84 -6.84 6.71
N PRO A 71 -4.85 -8.15 6.99
CA PRO A 71 -3.90 -9.09 6.42
C PRO A 71 -3.93 -9.15 4.89
N THR A 72 -5.12 -9.10 4.30
CA THR A 72 -5.30 -9.03 2.84
C THR A 72 -4.57 -7.81 2.26
N THR A 73 -4.72 -6.63 2.89
CA THR A 73 -4.08 -5.41 2.41
C THR A 73 -2.55 -5.50 2.40
N ALA A 74 -1.94 -6.17 3.39
CA ALA A 74 -0.51 -6.39 3.39
C ALA A 74 -0.04 -7.16 2.14
N HIS A 75 -0.77 -8.20 1.75
CA HIS A 75 -0.51 -8.95 0.52
C HIS A 75 -0.73 -8.10 -0.73
N LEU A 76 -1.80 -7.29 -0.77
CA LEU A 76 -2.07 -6.43 -1.93
C LEU A 76 -0.94 -5.43 -2.16
N VAL A 77 -0.44 -4.79 -1.11
CA VAL A 77 0.71 -3.86 -1.20
C VAL A 77 1.96 -4.60 -1.68
N TYR A 78 2.25 -5.76 -1.12
CA TYR A 78 3.40 -6.57 -1.53
C TYR A 78 3.33 -6.93 -3.02
N GLU A 79 2.22 -7.50 -3.46
CA GLU A 79 2.01 -7.92 -4.85
C GLU A 79 2.00 -6.73 -5.82
N GLN A 80 1.37 -5.61 -5.43
CA GLN A 80 1.36 -4.38 -6.24
C GLN A 80 2.78 -3.89 -6.52
N LEU A 81 3.64 -3.87 -5.49
CA LEU A 81 5.04 -3.47 -5.65
C LEU A 81 5.82 -4.45 -6.55
N GLN A 82 5.61 -5.76 -6.41
CA GLN A 82 6.30 -6.74 -7.26
C GLN A 82 5.86 -6.66 -8.72
N ARG A 83 4.55 -6.53 -8.97
CA ARG A 83 3.98 -6.42 -10.32
C ARG A 83 4.33 -5.09 -10.96
N GLY A 84 4.26 -3.99 -10.20
CA GLY A 84 4.53 -2.64 -10.67
C GLY A 84 5.94 -2.45 -11.24
N LYS A 85 6.93 -3.19 -10.74
CA LYS A 85 8.32 -3.15 -11.27
C LYS A 85 8.42 -3.49 -12.77
N LYS A 86 7.44 -4.20 -13.31
CA LYS A 86 7.43 -4.71 -14.69
C LYS A 86 6.43 -3.96 -15.58
N LEU A 87 5.74 -2.96 -15.07
CA LEU A 87 4.69 -2.24 -15.76
C LEU A 87 5.12 -0.83 -16.16
N SER A 88 4.54 -0.30 -17.23
CA SER A 88 4.54 1.14 -17.51
C SER A 88 3.67 1.88 -16.49
N LEU A 89 3.80 3.20 -16.40
CA LEU A 89 2.94 4.02 -15.53
C LEU A 89 1.45 3.83 -15.87
N GLU A 90 1.12 3.74 -17.15
CA GLU A 90 -0.23 3.41 -17.63
C GLU A 90 -0.69 2.04 -17.10
N GLY A 91 0.16 1.01 -17.22
CA GLY A 91 -0.12 -0.34 -16.72
C GLY A 91 -0.31 -0.38 -15.20
N VAL A 92 0.44 0.44 -14.45
CA VAL A 92 0.25 0.59 -13.01
C VAL A 92 -1.13 1.17 -12.69
N PHE A 93 -1.56 2.26 -13.36
CA PHE A 93 -2.89 2.82 -13.14
C PHE A 93 -4.01 1.85 -13.53
N GLN A 94 -3.83 1.07 -14.60
CA GLN A 94 -4.80 0.06 -14.99
C GLN A 94 -4.92 -1.04 -13.92
N MET A 95 -3.80 -1.51 -13.38
CA MET A 95 -3.74 -2.50 -12.29
C MET A 95 -4.37 -1.94 -11.01
N GLU A 96 -4.04 -0.72 -10.63
CA GLU A 96 -4.57 -0.07 -9.43
C GLU A 96 -6.09 0.15 -9.50
N LEU A 97 -6.62 0.47 -10.68
CA LEU A 97 -8.06 0.59 -10.87
C LEU A 97 -8.76 -0.77 -10.67
N ILE A 98 -8.18 -1.86 -11.21
CA ILE A 98 -8.70 -3.22 -10.98
C ILE A 98 -8.71 -3.52 -9.49
N MET A 99 -7.57 -3.35 -8.83
CA MET A 99 -7.41 -3.64 -7.41
C MET A 99 -8.38 -2.81 -6.54
N SER A 100 -8.52 -1.53 -6.82
CA SER A 100 -9.44 -0.64 -6.08
C SER A 100 -10.90 -1.08 -6.20
N VAL A 101 -11.33 -1.46 -7.41
CA VAL A 101 -12.71 -1.97 -7.63
C VAL A 101 -12.90 -3.31 -6.93
N GLN A 102 -11.92 -4.20 -7.00
CA GLN A 102 -12.00 -5.50 -6.32
C GLN A 102 -12.03 -5.32 -4.80
N CYS A 103 -11.25 -4.41 -4.23
CA CYS A 103 -11.34 -4.09 -2.80
C CYS A 103 -12.76 -3.67 -2.38
N CYS A 104 -13.44 -2.87 -3.20
CA CYS A 104 -14.83 -2.47 -2.94
C CYS A 104 -15.84 -3.65 -3.04
N LEU A 105 -15.50 -4.69 -3.80
CA LEU A 105 -16.34 -5.88 -3.98
C LEU A 105 -16.07 -6.98 -2.92
N HIS A 106 -14.95 -6.88 -2.20
CA HIS A 106 -14.54 -7.82 -1.16
C HIS A 106 -14.84 -7.28 0.25
N PRO A 107 -15.02 -8.15 1.26
CA PRO A 107 -15.53 -7.73 2.57
C PRO A 107 -14.61 -6.87 3.41
N ASP A 108 -13.28 -6.96 3.23
CA ASP A 108 -12.33 -6.29 4.13
C ASP A 108 -12.42 -4.76 4.03
N PHE A 109 -12.58 -4.19 2.83
CA PHE A 109 -12.68 -2.73 2.67
C PHE A 109 -13.95 -2.16 3.30
N PRO A 110 -15.17 -2.69 3.01
CA PRO A 110 -16.39 -2.27 3.72
C PRO A 110 -16.29 -2.43 5.24
N GLU A 111 -15.67 -3.50 5.72
CA GLU A 111 -15.47 -3.71 7.17
C GLU A 111 -14.54 -2.66 7.77
N GLY A 112 -13.45 -2.32 7.10
CA GLY A 112 -12.57 -1.23 7.54
C GLY A 112 -13.32 0.11 7.61
N VAL A 113 -14.16 0.42 6.63
CA VAL A 113 -15.01 1.61 6.62
C VAL A 113 -16.00 1.57 7.78
N ARG A 114 -16.68 0.44 8.03
CA ARG A 114 -17.59 0.29 9.18
C ARG A 114 -16.86 0.58 10.48
N ALA A 115 -15.77 -0.12 10.74
CA ALA A 115 -15.08 -0.08 12.02
C ALA A 115 -14.44 1.30 12.33
N LEU A 116 -13.94 2.00 11.30
CA LEU A 116 -13.18 3.23 11.49
C LEU A 116 -14.02 4.50 11.27
N LEU A 117 -15.03 4.48 10.40
CA LEU A 117 -15.75 5.68 9.97
C LEU A 117 -17.23 5.68 10.35
N VAL A 118 -17.89 4.54 10.32
CA VAL A 118 -19.34 4.42 10.61
C VAL A 118 -19.57 4.18 12.08
N ASP A 119 -19.21 2.99 12.58
CA ASP A 119 -19.42 2.58 13.97
C ASP A 119 -18.36 3.19 14.91
N LYS A 120 -17.17 3.44 14.36
CA LYS A 120 -16.00 4.01 15.08
C LYS A 120 -15.59 3.20 16.30
N ASP A 121 -15.83 1.89 16.26
CA ASP A 121 -15.44 0.96 17.32
C ASP A 121 -13.94 0.62 17.28
N GLY A 122 -13.25 0.91 16.16
CA GLY A 122 -11.83 0.64 15.98
C GLY A 122 -11.48 -0.85 16.05
N ASN A 123 -12.47 -1.73 15.85
CA ASN A 123 -12.36 -3.18 15.99
C ASN A 123 -12.81 -3.90 14.71
N PRO A 124 -12.08 -3.78 13.61
CA PRO A 124 -12.43 -4.43 12.36
C PRO A 124 -12.32 -5.95 12.46
N GLN A 125 -13.29 -6.64 11.89
CA GLN A 125 -13.34 -8.10 11.81
C GLN A 125 -12.87 -8.53 10.42
N TRP A 126 -11.56 -8.59 10.23
CA TRP A 126 -10.96 -8.94 8.94
C TRP A 126 -11.31 -10.37 8.52
N ARG A 127 -11.42 -10.60 7.22
CA ARG A 127 -11.72 -11.92 6.65
C ARG A 127 -10.70 -12.99 7.05
N HIS A 128 -9.44 -12.63 7.15
CA HIS A 128 -8.34 -13.51 7.54
C HIS A 128 -7.69 -13.02 8.82
N SER A 129 -7.32 -13.94 9.69
CA SER A 129 -6.77 -13.63 11.02
C SER A 129 -5.28 -13.23 11.01
N SER A 130 -4.55 -13.53 9.94
CA SER A 130 -3.12 -13.21 9.80
C SER A 130 -2.70 -13.22 8.33
N ALA A 131 -1.52 -12.64 8.02
CA ALA A 131 -0.97 -12.69 6.67
C ALA A 131 -0.69 -14.14 6.21
N ALA A 132 -0.29 -15.03 7.11
CA ALA A 132 -0.06 -16.44 6.79
C ALA A 132 -1.38 -17.21 6.46
N ALA A 133 -2.53 -16.68 6.88
CA ALA A 133 -3.83 -17.30 6.63
C ALA A 133 -4.49 -16.82 5.33
N VAL A 134 -3.91 -15.84 4.62
CA VAL A 134 -4.47 -15.32 3.36
C VAL A 134 -4.09 -16.26 2.21
N PRO A 135 -5.06 -16.90 1.52
CA PRO A 135 -4.76 -17.75 0.39
C PRO A 135 -4.26 -16.94 -0.82
N ALA A 136 -3.32 -17.50 -1.58
CA ALA A 136 -2.81 -16.86 -2.81
C ALA A 136 -3.92 -16.56 -3.82
N GLU A 137 -4.87 -17.49 -3.96
CA GLU A 137 -6.03 -17.30 -4.84
C GLU A 137 -6.90 -16.10 -4.42
N TRP A 138 -7.06 -15.87 -3.11
CA TRP A 138 -7.76 -14.70 -2.59
C TRP A 138 -7.07 -13.41 -3.00
N VAL A 139 -5.75 -13.38 -2.92
CA VAL A 139 -4.96 -12.21 -3.36
C VAL A 139 -5.11 -12.00 -4.87
N GLU A 140 -5.03 -13.07 -5.67
CA GLU A 140 -5.14 -12.99 -7.14
C GLU A 140 -6.50 -12.46 -7.62
N GLN A 141 -7.57 -12.74 -6.90
CA GLN A 141 -8.89 -12.18 -7.19
C GLN A 141 -8.88 -10.65 -7.21
N HIS A 142 -8.05 -10.01 -6.38
CA HIS A 142 -7.95 -8.54 -6.33
C HIS A 142 -7.20 -7.93 -7.53
N PHE A 143 -6.46 -8.74 -8.27
CA PHE A 143 -5.78 -8.33 -9.50
C PHE A 143 -6.48 -8.82 -10.78
N THR A 144 -7.61 -9.51 -10.62
CA THR A 144 -8.40 -10.02 -11.73
C THR A 144 -9.40 -8.97 -12.20
N THR A 145 -9.45 -8.74 -13.52
CA THR A 145 -10.38 -7.79 -14.13
C THR A 145 -11.83 -8.11 -13.74
N PRO A 146 -12.58 -7.14 -13.19
CA PRO A 146 -13.98 -7.35 -12.83
C PRO A 146 -14.82 -7.85 -14.02
N ALA A 147 -15.60 -8.92 -13.82
CA ALA A 147 -16.37 -9.56 -14.89
C ALA A 147 -17.32 -8.57 -15.63
N ARG A 148 -17.84 -7.56 -14.89
CA ARG A 148 -18.71 -6.52 -15.47
C ARG A 148 -18.02 -5.67 -16.55
N TRP A 149 -16.68 -5.63 -16.60
CA TRP A 149 -15.94 -4.87 -17.60
C TRP A 149 -15.75 -5.64 -18.91
N LYS A 150 -16.19 -6.91 -19.01
CA LYS A 150 -16.06 -7.74 -20.22
C LYS A 150 -14.64 -7.70 -20.80
N ASN A 151 -13.64 -7.77 -19.94
CA ASN A 151 -12.21 -7.68 -20.27
C ASN A 151 -11.74 -6.31 -20.84
N ASN A 152 -12.55 -5.26 -20.71
CA ASN A 152 -12.18 -3.92 -21.13
C ASN A 152 -11.93 -3.02 -19.89
N ASN A 153 -10.66 -2.78 -19.56
CA ASN A 153 -10.31 -1.83 -18.49
C ASN A 153 -10.72 -0.43 -18.92
N PRO A 154 -11.46 0.35 -18.09
CA PRO A 154 -11.84 1.73 -18.40
C PRO A 154 -10.65 2.65 -18.75
N LEU A 155 -9.45 2.32 -18.29
CA LEU A 155 -8.22 3.05 -18.58
C LEU A 155 -7.40 2.42 -19.72
N HIS A 156 -8.00 1.57 -20.57
CA HIS A 156 -7.27 0.86 -21.63
C HIS A 156 -6.59 1.76 -22.66
N ASN A 157 -7.01 3.01 -22.76
CA ASN A 157 -6.43 4.02 -23.66
C ASN A 157 -5.75 5.18 -22.92
N LEU A 158 -5.38 4.99 -21.66
CA LEU A 158 -4.66 6.00 -20.90
C LEU A 158 -3.30 6.27 -21.56
N GLY A 159 -3.01 7.54 -21.85
CA GLY A 159 -1.74 7.95 -22.47
C GLY A 159 -1.71 7.89 -24.00
N GLN A 160 -2.83 7.58 -24.66
CA GLN A 160 -2.97 7.63 -26.13
C GLN A 160 -3.43 9.01 -26.60
#